data_be27b1224d926bfbe301c1b529efbff9
#
_entry.id   be27b1224d926bfbe301c1b529efbff9
#
_cell.length_a   1.000
_cell.length_b   1.000
_cell.length_c   1.000
_cell.angle_alpha   90.00
_cell.angle_beta   90.00
_cell.angle_gamma   90.00
#
_symmetry.space_group_name_H-M   'P 1'
#
loop_
_entity.id
_entity.type
_entity.pdbx_description
1 polymer ?
#
loop_
_entity_poly.entity_id
_entity_poly.type
_entity_poly.pdbx_seq_one_letter_code
_entity_poly.pdbx_strand_id
1 'polypeptide(L)'
;INEFNLYSTEMSSALCSLDRVSASANMNNRLSEAIVEAYKSTNGAPISFELMLKCYQSRMKDANNDDSISSVLKQLVNAHIFESEDKVSLIDDSYIIKMDGYPKDGPIAKAIVYFLMSKLNNIYELLDKQAVNDEVVQIRHFSIIDEAHYMLDFDNRPLRNLIAVGRNKGLSIILATQNMSSFKSKGFDFYANAQYPWI
;
A
#
# COMPACT_ATOMS: atom_id res chain seq x y z
N ILE A 1 3.59 16.35 13.98
CA ILE A 1 2.96 15.36 14.89
C ILE A 1 1.65 14.84 14.30
N ASN A 2 0.83 15.70 13.67
CA ASN A 2 -0.46 15.27 13.09
C ASN A 2 -0.30 14.39 11.83
N GLU A 3 0.62 14.71 10.94
CA GLU A 3 0.89 13.95 9.71
C GLU A 3 1.37 12.53 10.02
N PHE A 4 2.23 12.40 11.02
CA PHE A 4 2.77 11.12 11.45
C PHE A 4 1.69 10.18 12.03
N ASN A 5 0.78 10.72 12.83
CA ASN A 5 -0.34 9.96 13.38
C ASN A 5 -1.31 9.53 12.26
N LEU A 6 -1.54 10.37 11.26
CA LEU A 6 -2.37 10.04 10.10
C LEU A 6 -1.73 8.88 9.32
N TYR A 7 -0.44 8.97 9.01
CA TYR A 7 0.30 7.92 8.31
C TYR A 7 0.25 6.58 9.05
N SER A 8 0.47 6.58 10.38
CA SER A 8 0.41 5.36 11.18
C SER A 8 -0.99 4.73 11.18
N THR A 9 -2.04 5.55 11.19
CA THR A 9 -3.43 5.10 11.13
C THR A 9 -3.76 4.49 9.77
N GLU A 10 -3.31 5.10 8.68
CA GLU A 10 -3.51 4.60 7.33
C GLU A 10 -2.76 3.28 7.10
N MET A 11 -1.50 3.22 7.53
CA MET A 11 -0.69 2.01 7.44
C MET A 11 -1.30 0.87 8.27
N SER A 12 -1.74 1.15 9.51
CA SER A 12 -2.36 0.12 10.35
C SER A 12 -3.66 -0.39 9.75
N SER A 13 -4.49 0.48 9.19
CA SER A 13 -5.73 0.09 8.50
C SER A 13 -5.44 -0.83 7.30
N ALA A 14 -4.46 -0.46 6.49
CA ALA A 14 -4.05 -1.28 5.35
C ALA A 14 -3.53 -2.65 5.79
N LEU A 15 -2.59 -2.70 6.75
CA LEU A 15 -2.03 -3.96 7.25
C LEU A 15 -3.10 -4.86 7.90
N CYS A 16 -4.07 -4.27 8.60
CA CYS A 16 -5.21 -4.99 9.17
C CYS A 16 -6.15 -5.56 8.10
N SER A 17 -6.13 -5.03 6.89
CA SER A 17 -6.99 -5.48 5.78
C SER A 17 -6.31 -6.50 4.85
N LEU A 18 -5.02 -6.80 5.05
CA LEU A 18 -4.27 -7.72 4.17
C LEU A 18 -4.74 -9.17 4.29
N ASP A 19 -5.19 -9.58 5.47
CA ASP A 19 -5.73 -10.91 5.69
C ASP A 19 -7.26 -10.90 5.55
N ARG A 20 -7.83 -12.04 5.17
CA ARG A 20 -9.28 -12.25 5.06
C ARG A 20 -9.99 -12.21 6.43
N VAL A 21 -9.24 -12.38 7.51
CA VAL A 21 -9.76 -12.26 8.87
C VAL A 21 -9.72 -10.79 9.26
N SER A 22 -10.88 -10.16 9.39
CA SER A 22 -10.97 -8.74 9.76
C SER A 22 -10.40 -8.52 11.16
N ALA A 23 -9.38 -7.68 11.26
CA ALA A 23 -8.86 -7.23 12.54
C ALA A 23 -9.91 -6.42 13.31
N SER A 24 -9.98 -6.59 14.62
CA SER A 24 -10.85 -5.77 15.47
C SER A 24 -10.33 -4.33 15.56
N ALA A 25 -11.21 -3.39 15.91
CA ALA A 25 -10.82 -1.99 16.14
C ALA A 25 -9.69 -1.87 17.18
N ASN A 26 -9.69 -2.71 18.21
CA ASN A 26 -8.62 -2.73 19.22
C ASN A 26 -7.28 -3.19 18.66
N MET A 27 -7.28 -4.15 17.74
CA MET A 27 -6.06 -4.62 17.07
C MET A 27 -5.51 -3.52 16.15
N ASN A 28 -6.37 -2.84 15.42
CA ASN A 28 -5.98 -1.72 14.56
C ASN A 28 -5.36 -0.58 15.39
N ASN A 29 -6.00 -0.16 16.47
CA ASN A 29 -5.46 0.87 17.36
C ASN A 29 -4.10 0.46 17.94
N ARG A 30 -3.98 -0.78 18.40
CA ARG A 30 -2.71 -1.33 18.92
C ARG A 30 -1.60 -1.30 17.87
N LEU A 31 -1.93 -1.65 16.62
CA LEU A 31 -0.96 -1.61 15.53
C LEU A 31 -0.55 -0.17 15.20
N SER A 32 -1.50 0.76 15.15
CA SER A 32 -1.20 2.19 14.93
C SER A 32 -0.24 2.73 16.00
N GLU A 33 -0.50 2.42 17.27
CA GLU A 33 0.39 2.81 18.38
C GLU A 33 1.78 2.14 18.29
N ALA A 34 1.83 0.87 17.89
CA ALA A 34 3.10 0.14 17.68
C ALA A 34 3.93 0.77 16.56
N ILE A 35 3.30 1.18 15.47
CA ILE A 35 3.96 1.88 14.37
C ILE A 35 4.55 3.22 14.87
N VAL A 36 3.78 3.99 15.64
CA VAL A 36 4.25 5.26 16.22
C VAL A 36 5.45 5.03 17.13
N GLU A 37 5.42 4.01 17.98
CA GLU A 37 6.54 3.67 18.86
C GLU A 37 7.78 3.24 18.08
N ALA A 38 7.62 2.39 17.08
CA ALA A 38 8.71 1.94 16.23
C ALA A 38 9.42 3.14 15.56
N TYR A 39 8.67 4.08 14.99
CA TYR A 39 9.26 5.30 14.41
C TYR A 39 9.95 6.19 15.43
N LYS A 40 9.39 6.34 16.64
CA LYS A 40 10.03 7.11 17.71
C LYS A 40 11.36 6.46 18.13
N SER A 41 11.42 5.13 18.19
CA SER A 41 12.63 4.41 18.59
C SER A 41 13.77 4.51 17.57
N THR A 42 13.44 4.75 16.29
CA THR A 42 14.42 4.94 15.21
C THR A 42 14.74 6.41 14.94
N ASN A 43 14.23 7.35 15.77
CA ASN A 43 14.35 8.79 15.52
C ASN A 43 13.86 9.22 14.12
N GLY A 44 12.82 8.56 13.61
CA GLY A 44 12.23 8.84 12.31
C GLY A 44 12.92 8.16 11.11
N ALA A 45 13.91 7.30 11.35
CA ALA A 45 14.46 6.45 10.30
C ALA A 45 13.44 5.37 9.87
N PRO A 46 13.60 4.76 8.69
CA PRO A 46 12.74 3.67 8.24
C PRO A 46 12.64 2.56 9.28
N ILE A 47 11.44 2.03 9.47
CA ILE A 47 11.19 0.92 10.41
C ILE A 47 11.09 -0.40 9.65
N SER A 48 11.63 -1.48 10.23
CA SER A 48 11.46 -2.83 9.71
C SER A 48 10.16 -3.45 10.21
N PHE A 49 9.67 -4.49 9.50
CA PHE A 49 8.54 -5.28 9.98
C PHE A 49 8.85 -6.01 11.29
N GLU A 50 10.11 -6.41 11.52
CA GLU A 50 10.55 -7.02 12.77
C GLU A 50 10.39 -6.07 13.95
N LEU A 51 10.83 -4.81 13.82
CA LEU A 51 10.66 -3.79 14.85
C LEU A 51 9.17 -3.50 15.10
N MET A 52 8.38 -3.41 14.02
CA MET A 52 6.92 -3.23 14.12
C MET A 52 6.26 -4.39 14.87
N LEU A 53 6.62 -5.64 14.55
CA LEU A 53 6.13 -6.83 15.23
C LEU A 53 6.49 -6.80 16.72
N LYS A 54 7.74 -6.49 17.07
CA LYS A 54 8.20 -6.37 18.45
C LYS A 54 7.39 -5.34 19.25
N CYS A 55 7.19 -4.14 18.67
CA CYS A 55 6.38 -3.09 19.29
C CYS A 55 4.90 -3.49 19.41
N TYR A 56 4.37 -4.26 18.45
CA TYR A 56 3.00 -4.75 18.52
C TYR A 56 2.83 -5.80 19.63
N GLN A 57 3.74 -6.79 19.69
CA GLN A 57 3.71 -7.85 20.69
C GLN A 57 3.86 -7.33 22.12
N SER A 58 4.69 -6.29 22.34
CA SER A 58 4.84 -5.67 23.66
C SER A 58 3.52 -5.07 24.22
N ARG A 59 2.55 -4.82 23.35
CA ARG A 59 1.23 -4.29 23.68
C ARG A 59 0.14 -5.36 23.81
N MET A 60 0.46 -6.61 23.48
CA MET A 60 -0.48 -7.72 23.64
C MET A 60 -0.59 -8.11 25.12
N LYS A 61 -1.78 -8.55 25.54
CA LYS A 61 -1.98 -9.07 26.91
C LYS A 61 -1.18 -10.35 27.15
N ASP A 62 -1.05 -11.17 26.11
CA ASP A 62 -0.25 -12.39 26.11
C ASP A 62 0.55 -12.41 24.80
N ALA A 63 1.84 -12.11 24.93
CA ALA A 63 2.76 -12.08 23.78
C ALA A 63 3.02 -13.45 23.14
N ASN A 64 2.66 -14.55 23.83
CA ASN A 64 2.80 -15.91 23.32
C ASN A 64 1.59 -16.35 22.48
N ASN A 65 0.51 -15.60 22.53
CA ASN A 65 -0.73 -15.92 21.80
C ASN A 65 -0.85 -15.05 20.56
N ASP A 66 -0.59 -15.64 19.38
CA ASP A 66 -0.70 -14.90 18.12
C ASP A 66 -2.14 -14.53 17.81
N ASP A 67 -2.33 -13.28 17.42
CA ASP A 67 -3.54 -12.82 16.78
C ASP A 67 -3.31 -12.68 15.25
N SER A 68 -4.37 -12.32 14.51
CA SER A 68 -4.28 -12.21 13.04
C SER A 68 -3.23 -11.19 12.58
N ILE A 69 -3.01 -10.11 13.33
CA ILE A 69 -2.04 -9.07 12.97
C ILE A 69 -0.61 -9.55 13.23
N SER A 70 -0.34 -10.16 14.39
CA SER A 70 0.98 -10.73 14.66
C SER A 70 1.33 -11.82 13.66
N SER A 71 0.34 -12.63 13.21
CA SER A 71 0.52 -13.62 12.16
C SER A 71 0.88 -13.02 10.81
N VAL A 72 0.20 -11.94 10.41
CA VAL A 72 0.53 -11.20 9.18
C VAL A 72 1.92 -10.59 9.27
N LEU A 73 2.24 -9.90 10.37
CA LEU A 73 3.56 -9.30 10.56
C LEU A 73 4.69 -10.34 10.54
N LYS A 74 4.49 -11.51 11.15
CA LYS A 74 5.44 -12.64 11.08
C LYS A 74 5.65 -13.13 9.64
N GLN A 75 4.58 -13.19 8.84
CA GLN A 75 4.71 -13.57 7.42
C GLN A 75 5.54 -12.52 6.66
N LEU A 76 5.33 -11.22 6.91
CA LEU A 76 6.09 -10.16 6.26
C LEU A 76 7.57 -10.16 6.69
N VAL A 77 7.86 -10.42 7.96
CA VAL A 77 9.24 -10.60 8.47
C VAL A 77 9.91 -11.78 7.77
N ASN A 78 9.26 -12.95 7.73
CA ASN A 78 9.82 -14.15 7.12
C ASN A 78 9.99 -14.07 5.59
N ALA A 79 9.26 -13.17 4.95
CA ALA A 79 9.34 -12.99 3.50
C ALA A 79 10.53 -12.10 3.07
N HIS A 80 11.20 -11.44 4.01
CA HIS A 80 12.37 -10.57 3.75
C HIS A 80 12.12 -9.53 2.66
N ILE A 81 10.90 -8.98 2.59
CA ILE A 81 10.55 -7.98 1.59
C ILE A 81 11.08 -6.59 2.01
N PHE A 82 11.56 -5.82 1.03
CA PHE A 82 12.08 -4.46 1.22
C PHE A 82 13.33 -4.35 2.12
N GLU A 83 14.14 -5.39 2.19
CA GLU A 83 15.40 -5.40 2.96
C GLU A 83 16.59 -4.83 2.17
N SER A 84 16.46 -4.64 0.85
CA SER A 84 17.52 -4.05 0.05
C SER A 84 17.71 -2.57 0.39
N GLU A 85 18.97 -2.16 0.55
CA GLU A 85 19.36 -0.77 0.72
C GLU A 85 19.43 0.01 -0.61
N ASP A 86 19.18 -0.65 -1.74
CA ASP A 86 19.24 -0.03 -3.05
C ASP A 86 18.18 1.06 -3.20
N LYS A 87 18.62 2.24 -3.55
CA LYS A 87 17.75 3.37 -3.82
C LYS A 87 17.20 3.27 -5.23
N VAL A 88 15.97 2.75 -5.34
CA VAL A 88 15.25 2.63 -6.61
C VAL A 88 14.41 3.87 -6.83
N SER A 89 14.58 4.53 -7.98
CA SER A 89 13.69 5.60 -8.42
C SER A 89 12.52 5.00 -9.19
N LEU A 90 11.30 5.10 -8.64
CA LEU A 90 10.10 4.54 -9.26
C LEU A 90 9.59 5.34 -10.47
N ILE A 91 10.13 6.53 -10.74
CA ILE A 91 9.66 7.42 -11.80
C ILE A 91 10.70 7.71 -12.89
N ASP A 92 12.00 7.50 -12.60
CA ASP A 92 13.07 7.80 -13.56
C ASP A 92 13.47 6.59 -14.39
N ASP A 93 13.19 5.38 -13.90
CA ASP A 93 13.51 4.11 -14.54
C ASP A 93 12.26 3.26 -14.78
N SER A 94 12.38 2.24 -15.62
CA SER A 94 11.34 1.26 -15.91
C SER A 94 11.62 -0.05 -15.20
N TYR A 95 10.64 -0.55 -14.44
CA TYR A 95 10.76 -1.78 -13.65
C TYR A 95 9.66 -2.76 -13.98
N ILE A 96 10.01 -4.04 -13.94
CA ILE A 96 9.04 -5.14 -13.88
C ILE A 96 9.17 -5.77 -12.49
N ILE A 97 8.13 -5.62 -11.68
CA ILE A 97 8.09 -6.20 -10.35
C ILE A 97 7.46 -7.58 -10.44
N LYS A 98 8.28 -8.61 -10.31
CA LYS A 98 7.83 -10.00 -10.33
C LYS A 98 7.40 -10.41 -8.93
N MET A 99 6.21 -10.96 -8.84
CA MET A 99 5.66 -11.49 -7.59
C MET A 99 5.50 -13.02 -7.63
N ASP A 100 6.24 -13.67 -8.53
CA ASP A 100 6.30 -15.12 -8.63
C ASP A 100 6.84 -15.70 -7.32
N GLY A 101 6.18 -16.72 -6.82
CA GLY A 101 6.56 -17.34 -5.53
C GLY A 101 5.75 -16.85 -4.33
N TYR A 102 5.00 -15.75 -4.45
CA TYR A 102 4.03 -15.33 -3.41
C TYR A 102 2.60 -15.68 -3.83
N PRO A 103 1.77 -16.21 -2.91
CA PRO A 103 0.33 -16.37 -3.18
C PRO A 103 -0.28 -15.02 -3.58
N LYS A 104 -0.92 -14.95 -4.74
CA LYS A 104 -1.45 -13.69 -5.31
C LYS A 104 -2.48 -13.00 -4.42
N ASP A 105 -3.27 -13.78 -3.68
CA ASP A 105 -4.27 -13.31 -2.72
C ASP A 105 -3.75 -13.22 -1.27
N GLY A 106 -2.49 -13.54 -1.07
CA GLY A 106 -1.84 -13.55 0.25
C GLY A 106 -1.41 -12.17 0.75
N PRO A 107 -1.18 -12.03 2.07
CA PRO A 107 -0.83 -10.75 2.68
C PRO A 107 0.50 -10.17 2.17
N ILE A 108 1.46 -11.02 1.79
CA ILE A 108 2.76 -10.57 1.28
C ILE A 108 2.60 -9.83 -0.05
N ALA A 109 1.91 -10.42 -1.03
CA ALA A 109 1.69 -9.78 -2.33
C ALA A 109 0.93 -8.45 -2.18
N LYS A 110 -0.11 -8.42 -1.35
CA LYS A 110 -0.87 -7.21 -1.04
C LYS A 110 -0.01 -6.14 -0.36
N ALA A 111 0.86 -6.52 0.59
CA ALA A 111 1.79 -5.62 1.25
C ALA A 111 2.78 -5.00 0.25
N ILE A 112 3.36 -5.79 -0.64
CA ILE A 112 4.27 -5.30 -1.68
C ILE A 112 3.58 -4.20 -2.50
N VAL A 113 2.37 -4.46 -3.01
CA VAL A 113 1.64 -3.47 -3.81
C VAL A 113 1.27 -2.25 -2.98
N TYR A 114 0.82 -2.44 -1.73
CA TYR A 114 0.50 -1.31 -0.85
C TYR A 114 1.68 -0.36 -0.66
N PHE A 115 2.85 -0.90 -0.30
CA PHE A 115 4.03 -0.06 -0.02
C PHE A 115 4.60 0.59 -1.29
N LEU A 116 4.54 -0.10 -2.44
CA LEU A 116 4.92 0.48 -3.72
C LEU A 116 3.98 1.63 -4.11
N MET A 117 2.68 1.44 -3.99
CA MET A 117 1.70 2.48 -4.28
C MET A 117 1.80 3.64 -3.28
N SER A 118 2.08 3.36 -2.01
CA SER A 118 2.32 4.38 -0.99
C SER A 118 3.56 5.22 -1.32
N LYS A 119 4.66 4.59 -1.69
CA LYS A 119 5.89 5.31 -2.12
C LYS A 119 5.62 6.16 -3.36
N LEU A 120 4.93 5.60 -4.36
CA LEU A 120 4.57 6.32 -5.57
C LEU A 120 3.64 7.51 -5.27
N ASN A 121 2.63 7.32 -4.42
CA ASN A 121 1.73 8.38 -3.98
C ASN A 121 2.50 9.54 -3.33
N ASN A 122 3.40 9.23 -2.41
CA ASN A 122 4.21 10.25 -1.73
C ASN A 122 5.10 11.03 -2.71
N ILE A 123 5.67 10.37 -3.72
CA ILE A 123 6.43 11.04 -4.78
C ILE A 123 5.50 11.97 -5.57
N TYR A 124 4.33 11.49 -5.99
CA TYR A 124 3.39 12.28 -6.78
C TYR A 124 2.76 13.43 -6.01
N GLU A 125 2.62 13.34 -4.69
CA GLU A 125 2.16 14.46 -3.85
C GLU A 125 3.12 15.65 -3.92
N LEU A 126 4.43 15.40 -4.02
CA LEU A 126 5.47 16.42 -4.08
C LEU A 126 5.70 16.98 -5.50
N LEU A 127 5.25 16.29 -6.54
CA LEU A 127 5.43 16.74 -7.92
C LEU A 127 4.45 17.85 -8.29
N ASP A 128 4.92 18.79 -9.13
CA ASP A 128 4.07 19.81 -9.73
C ASP A 128 3.10 19.19 -10.74
N LYS A 129 1.95 19.85 -10.92
CA LYS A 129 1.02 19.51 -12.00
C LYS A 129 1.69 19.69 -13.35
N GLN A 130 1.38 18.81 -14.28
CA GLN A 130 1.80 18.96 -15.67
C GLN A 130 1.09 20.12 -16.35
N ALA A 131 1.79 20.79 -17.27
CA ALA A 131 1.17 21.77 -18.14
C ALA A 131 0.09 21.09 -19.00
N VAL A 132 -1.00 21.81 -19.21
CA VAL A 132 -2.09 21.38 -20.10
C VAL A 132 -1.95 22.13 -21.41
N ASN A 133 -1.69 21.42 -22.51
CA ASN A 133 -1.63 21.96 -23.86
C ASN A 133 -2.78 21.36 -24.67
N ASP A 134 -3.68 22.18 -25.19
CA ASP A 134 -4.83 21.74 -25.99
C ASP A 134 -5.64 20.61 -25.32
N GLU A 135 -5.94 20.76 -24.02
CA GLU A 135 -6.63 19.76 -23.17
C GLU A 135 -5.84 18.45 -22.93
N VAL A 136 -4.59 18.37 -23.39
CA VAL A 136 -3.74 17.20 -23.20
C VAL A 136 -2.78 17.41 -22.05
N VAL A 137 -2.73 16.45 -21.12
CA VAL A 137 -1.73 16.35 -20.05
C VAL A 137 -0.66 15.36 -20.50
N GLN A 138 0.59 15.78 -20.50
CA GLN A 138 1.69 14.91 -20.88
C GLN A 138 1.88 13.78 -19.84
N ILE A 139 1.95 12.54 -20.30
CA ILE A 139 2.20 11.41 -19.41
C ILE A 139 3.67 11.37 -19.05
N ARG A 140 3.95 11.31 -17.75
CA ARG A 140 5.26 11.20 -17.13
C ARG A 140 5.60 9.77 -16.79
N HIS A 141 4.60 8.98 -16.39
CA HIS A 141 4.77 7.63 -15.86
C HIS A 141 3.56 6.75 -16.14
N PHE A 142 3.82 5.49 -16.48
CA PHE A 142 2.80 4.43 -16.57
C PHE A 142 3.00 3.44 -15.44
N SER A 143 1.94 3.14 -14.71
CA SER A 143 1.90 2.06 -13.74
C SER A 143 0.90 1.01 -14.20
N ILE A 144 1.36 -0.19 -14.50
CA ILE A 144 0.52 -1.29 -15.00
C ILE A 144 0.41 -2.34 -13.90
N ILE A 145 -0.81 -2.65 -13.48
CA ILE A 145 -1.09 -3.67 -12.47
C ILE A 145 -1.90 -4.77 -13.15
N ASP A 146 -1.24 -5.90 -13.39
CA ASP A 146 -1.88 -7.09 -13.91
C ASP A 146 -2.58 -7.86 -12.78
N GLU A 147 -3.66 -8.58 -13.11
CA GLU A 147 -4.51 -9.30 -12.16
C GLU A 147 -4.97 -8.41 -10.98
N ALA A 148 -5.33 -7.18 -11.30
CA ALA A 148 -5.62 -6.12 -10.34
C ALA A 148 -6.70 -6.51 -9.30
N HIS A 149 -7.58 -7.48 -9.61
CA HIS A 149 -8.62 -7.91 -8.69
C HIS A 149 -8.09 -8.44 -7.34
N TYR A 150 -6.87 -8.99 -7.29
CA TYR A 150 -6.25 -9.37 -6.02
C TYR A 150 -5.83 -8.18 -5.18
N MET A 151 -5.63 -7.01 -5.81
CA MET A 151 -5.13 -5.79 -5.19
C MET A 151 -6.22 -4.78 -4.86
N LEU A 152 -7.46 -5.05 -5.26
CA LEU A 152 -8.62 -4.19 -5.05
C LEU A 152 -9.52 -4.63 -3.89
N ASP A 153 -9.27 -5.81 -3.31
CA ASP A 153 -10.09 -6.40 -2.25
C ASP A 153 -9.69 -5.99 -0.83
N PHE A 154 -8.61 -5.21 -0.68
CA PHE A 154 -8.14 -4.67 0.60
C PHE A 154 -8.07 -3.14 0.60
N ASP A 155 -7.83 -2.53 1.77
CA ASP A 155 -7.78 -1.07 1.92
C ASP A 155 -6.48 -0.47 1.36
N ASN A 156 -6.45 -0.28 0.03
CA ASN A 156 -5.33 0.34 -0.68
C ASN A 156 -5.63 1.82 -0.98
N ARG A 157 -5.63 2.64 0.05
CA ARG A 157 -5.88 4.07 -0.06
C ARG A 157 -4.89 4.82 -0.97
N PRO A 158 -3.56 4.53 -0.93
CA PRO A 158 -2.61 5.15 -1.86
C PRO A 158 -2.96 4.92 -3.33
N LEU A 159 -3.36 3.71 -3.71
CA LEU A 159 -3.78 3.41 -5.08
C LEU A 159 -5.03 4.22 -5.47
N ARG A 160 -6.02 4.30 -4.57
CA ARG A 160 -7.23 5.13 -4.82
C ARG A 160 -6.90 6.60 -5.00
N ASN A 161 -6.01 7.15 -4.17
CA ASN A 161 -5.55 8.53 -4.29
C ASN A 161 -4.82 8.77 -5.62
N LEU A 162 -3.92 7.87 -6.01
CA LEU A 162 -3.20 7.97 -7.28
C LEU A 162 -4.14 7.98 -8.48
N ILE A 163 -5.19 7.15 -8.47
CA ILE A 163 -6.21 7.12 -9.53
C ILE A 163 -7.00 8.44 -9.56
N ALA A 164 -7.36 8.97 -8.41
CA ALA A 164 -8.17 10.18 -8.31
C ALA A 164 -7.40 11.46 -8.71
N VAL A 165 -6.11 11.57 -8.33
CA VAL A 165 -5.35 12.83 -8.46
C VAL A 165 -4.09 12.74 -9.32
N GLY A 166 -3.59 11.55 -9.60
CA GLY A 166 -2.31 11.35 -10.31
C GLY A 166 -2.33 11.84 -11.75
N ARG A 167 -3.50 11.83 -12.41
CA ARG A 167 -3.68 12.27 -13.78
C ARG A 167 -3.12 13.69 -14.04
N ASN A 168 -3.46 14.64 -13.18
CA ASN A 168 -3.02 16.04 -13.34
C ASN A 168 -1.51 16.20 -13.20
N LYS A 169 -0.85 15.20 -12.71
CA LYS A 169 0.60 15.14 -12.51
C LYS A 169 1.30 14.22 -13.53
N GLY A 170 0.57 13.72 -14.52
CA GLY A 170 1.08 12.90 -15.60
C GLY A 170 1.24 11.41 -15.26
N LEU A 171 0.53 10.91 -14.26
CA LEU A 171 0.45 9.47 -13.98
C LEU A 171 -0.69 8.82 -14.75
N SER A 172 -0.40 7.75 -15.46
CA SER A 172 -1.39 6.86 -16.05
C SER A 172 -1.34 5.50 -15.34
N ILE A 173 -2.47 5.05 -14.80
CA ILE A 173 -2.59 3.74 -14.15
C ILE A 173 -3.47 2.85 -15.04
N ILE A 174 -2.93 1.68 -15.37
CA ILE A 174 -3.63 0.64 -16.13
C ILE A 174 -3.88 -0.54 -15.18
N LEU A 175 -5.14 -0.86 -14.96
CA LEU A 175 -5.56 -2.02 -14.17
C LEU A 175 -6.10 -3.09 -15.10
N ALA A 176 -5.42 -4.23 -15.19
CA ALA A 176 -5.88 -5.38 -15.96
C ALA A 176 -6.53 -6.40 -15.01
N THR A 177 -7.73 -6.87 -15.35
CA THR A 177 -8.43 -7.90 -14.57
C THR A 177 -9.35 -8.73 -15.45
N GLN A 178 -9.53 -9.98 -15.07
CA GLN A 178 -10.51 -10.89 -15.69
C GLN A 178 -11.90 -10.77 -15.03
N ASN A 179 -12.02 -10.04 -13.91
CA ASN A 179 -13.27 -9.95 -13.15
C ASN A 179 -13.71 -8.50 -12.96
N MET A 180 -14.67 -8.06 -13.74
CA MET A 180 -15.22 -6.70 -13.70
C MET A 180 -15.89 -6.35 -12.36
N SER A 181 -16.44 -7.34 -11.63
CA SER A 181 -17.07 -7.08 -10.32
C SER A 181 -16.08 -6.60 -9.27
N SER A 182 -14.78 -6.91 -9.43
CA SER A 182 -13.72 -6.50 -8.51
C SER A 182 -13.44 -5.00 -8.55
N PHE A 183 -13.84 -4.31 -9.61
CA PHE A 183 -13.71 -2.85 -9.71
C PHE A 183 -14.67 -2.07 -8.80
N LYS A 184 -15.67 -2.74 -8.21
CA LYS A 184 -16.57 -2.17 -7.21
C LYS A 184 -16.15 -2.60 -5.82
N SER A 185 -15.15 -1.94 -5.23
CA SER A 185 -14.77 -2.16 -3.85
C SER A 185 -15.62 -1.33 -2.87
N LYS A 186 -15.68 -1.74 -1.59
CA LYS A 186 -16.34 -0.94 -0.55
C LYS A 186 -15.71 0.45 -0.48
N GLY A 187 -16.47 1.47 -0.85
CA GLY A 187 -16.09 2.88 -0.73
C GLY A 187 -15.33 3.50 -1.91
N PHE A 188 -15.06 2.74 -2.99
CA PHE A 188 -14.47 3.30 -4.20
C PHE A 188 -14.88 2.51 -5.44
N ASP A 189 -15.44 3.19 -6.44
CA ASP A 189 -15.77 2.62 -7.73
C ASP A 189 -14.65 2.91 -8.72
N PHE A 190 -13.77 1.92 -8.91
CA PHE A 190 -12.64 2.04 -9.84
C PHE A 190 -13.10 2.22 -11.29
N TYR A 191 -14.23 1.59 -11.66
CA TYR A 191 -14.77 1.70 -13.01
C TYR A 191 -15.31 3.10 -13.30
N ALA A 192 -16.02 3.70 -12.34
CA ALA A 192 -16.52 5.08 -12.49
C ALA A 192 -15.39 6.11 -12.57
N ASN A 193 -14.21 5.79 -12.05
CA ASN A 193 -13.01 6.65 -12.11
C ASN A 193 -12.10 6.32 -13.32
N ALA A 194 -12.41 5.27 -14.09
CA ALA A 194 -11.67 4.94 -15.30
C ALA A 194 -12.05 5.88 -16.43
N GLN A 195 -11.06 6.46 -17.13
CA GLN A 195 -11.30 7.29 -18.30
C GLN A 195 -11.60 6.48 -19.55
N TYR A 196 -10.96 5.34 -19.68
CA TYR A 196 -11.02 4.47 -20.85
C TYR A 196 -11.19 3.02 -20.40
N PRO A 197 -12.43 2.60 -20.07
CA PRO A 197 -12.67 1.19 -19.82
C PRO A 197 -12.59 0.42 -21.14
N TRP A 198 -11.73 -0.59 -21.17
CA TRP A 198 -11.58 -1.51 -22.31
C TRP A 198 -12.14 -2.85 -21.86
N ILE A 199 -13.16 -3.34 -22.57
CA ILE A 199 -13.88 -4.58 -22.29
C ILE A 199 -13.69 -5.54 -23.47
#